data_152543542f1616917f90199184d59989
#
_entry.id   152543542f1616917f90199184d59989
#
_cell.length_a   1.000
_cell.length_b   1.000
_cell.length_c   1.000
_cell.angle_alpha   90.00
_cell.angle_beta   90.00
_cell.angle_gamma   90.00
#
_symmetry.space_group_name_H-M   'P 1'
#
loop_
_entity.id
_entity.type
_entity.pdbx_description
1 polymer ?
#
loop_
_entity_poly.entity_id
_entity_poly.type
_entity_poly.pdbx_seq_one_letter_code
_entity_poly.pdbx_strand_id
1 'polypeptide(L)'
;MVSFLAVSSLIASCSGSSNGQKSIAASDSVTASAIDSAKSIQIDFSASSVQWKGFKPGGSHEGTLPVSDGKLDIRDGVLHGGYVLLRLDSLTVENLSPEKGGNKLKEHLLSEDFFDAAKWPEVRFELTNIPAEGVVLKDLTELKGNLTLKDVTKNITIPLASIVCDPKDATYAVSSKAFTINRADWNVKYGSKSFFTGLGDNFINDEIELSFLLRTK
;
A
#
# COMPACT_ATOMS: atom_id res chain seq x y z
N MET A 1 19.76 14.20 56.99
CA MET A 1 19.91 13.65 55.62
C MET A 1 18.54 13.29 55.11
N VAL A 2 17.95 14.13 54.30
CA VAL A 2 16.61 13.91 53.71
C VAL A 2 16.83 13.66 52.24
N SER A 3 16.56 12.41 51.79
CA SER A 3 16.65 12.01 50.39
C SER A 3 15.39 12.45 49.65
N PHE A 4 15.54 13.31 48.65
CA PHE A 4 14.50 13.66 47.70
C PHE A 4 14.46 12.59 46.58
N LEU A 5 13.39 11.83 46.54
CA LEU A 5 13.07 11.00 45.37
C LEU A 5 12.42 11.89 44.32
N ALA A 6 13.10 12.10 43.21
CA ALA A 6 12.54 12.72 42.01
C ALA A 6 11.70 11.68 41.26
N VAL A 7 10.38 11.86 41.22
CA VAL A 7 9.46 11.11 40.38
C VAL A 7 9.49 11.74 38.99
N SER A 8 10.15 11.07 38.03
CA SER A 8 10.11 11.44 36.62
C SER A 8 8.79 10.94 36.01
N SER A 9 7.87 11.85 35.76
CA SER A 9 6.64 11.59 35.02
C SER A 9 7.00 11.42 33.53
N LEU A 10 6.96 10.18 33.03
CA LEU A 10 6.98 9.92 31.58
C LEU A 10 5.61 10.35 31.01
N ILE A 11 5.63 11.48 30.30
CA ILE A 11 4.49 11.88 29.47
C ILE A 11 4.56 11.00 28.21
N ALA A 12 3.73 9.95 28.14
CA ALA A 12 3.52 9.22 26.91
C ALA A 12 2.76 10.11 25.93
N SER A 13 3.49 10.73 25.01
CA SER A 13 2.90 11.39 23.84
C SER A 13 2.29 10.31 22.95
N CYS A 14 0.96 10.18 22.96
CA CYS A 14 0.23 9.41 21.97
C CYS A 14 0.31 10.14 20.61
N SER A 15 1.42 10.03 19.91
CA SER A 15 1.46 10.27 18.48
C SER A 15 0.77 9.08 17.82
N GLY A 16 -0.32 9.30 17.08
CA GLY A 16 -0.97 8.26 16.30
C GLY A 16 0.05 7.66 15.34
N SER A 17 0.61 6.51 15.70
CA SER A 17 1.55 5.77 14.89
C SER A 17 0.80 4.72 14.08
N SER A 18 1.24 4.46 12.84
CA SER A 18 0.77 3.34 12.04
C SER A 18 1.01 2.03 12.80
N ASN A 19 0.04 1.11 12.77
CA ASN A 19 0.16 -0.23 13.37
C ASN A 19 0.72 -1.27 12.38
N GLY A 20 1.06 -0.84 11.16
CA GLY A 20 1.58 -1.72 10.12
C GLY A 20 3.07 -2.01 10.27
N GLN A 21 3.49 -3.10 9.65
CA GLN A 21 4.91 -3.40 9.50
C GLN A 21 5.50 -2.46 8.43
N LYS A 22 6.55 -1.72 8.77
CA LYS A 22 7.21 -0.82 7.83
C LYS A 22 7.79 -1.60 6.64
N SER A 23 7.39 -1.24 5.44
CA SER A 23 8.05 -1.75 4.23
C SER A 23 9.34 -0.97 3.97
N ILE A 24 10.36 -1.65 3.47
CA ILE A 24 11.60 -1.01 3.06
C ILE A 24 11.47 -0.65 1.59
N ALA A 25 11.41 0.65 1.27
CA ALA A 25 11.50 1.11 -0.10
C ALA A 25 12.96 1.04 -0.56
N ALA A 26 13.25 0.30 -1.61
CA ALA A 26 14.56 0.34 -2.25
C ALA A 26 14.72 1.66 -3.02
N SER A 27 15.95 2.15 -3.14
CA SER A 27 16.24 3.37 -3.90
C SER A 27 15.92 3.22 -5.38
N ASP A 28 16.14 2.03 -5.95
CA ASP A 28 16.01 1.75 -7.37
C ASP A 28 14.98 0.66 -7.66
N SER A 29 14.32 0.77 -8.82
CA SER A 29 13.48 -0.29 -9.36
C SER A 29 14.35 -1.46 -9.83
N VAL A 30 13.79 -2.67 -9.74
CA VAL A 30 14.41 -3.91 -10.21
C VAL A 30 13.68 -4.38 -11.46
N THR A 31 14.34 -5.13 -12.32
CA THR A 31 13.67 -5.74 -13.49
C THR A 31 12.47 -6.56 -13.03
N ALA A 32 11.29 -6.26 -13.58
CA ALA A 32 10.09 -7.01 -13.30
C ALA A 32 10.21 -8.46 -13.81
N SER A 33 9.59 -9.41 -13.11
CA SER A 33 9.55 -10.79 -13.54
C SER A 33 8.71 -10.93 -14.80
N ALA A 34 9.19 -11.70 -15.77
CA ALA A 34 8.48 -11.93 -17.03
C ALA A 34 7.15 -12.65 -16.78
N ILE A 35 6.11 -12.26 -17.51
CA ILE A 35 4.77 -12.85 -17.42
C ILE A 35 4.45 -13.55 -18.73
N ASP A 36 4.07 -14.84 -18.69
CA ASP A 36 3.43 -15.52 -19.80
C ASP A 36 1.93 -15.20 -19.78
N SER A 37 1.52 -14.21 -20.57
CA SER A 37 0.13 -13.77 -20.61
C SER A 37 -0.85 -14.87 -21.06
N ALA A 38 -0.41 -15.89 -21.78
CA ALA A 38 -1.25 -17.01 -22.21
C ALA A 38 -1.55 -17.98 -21.05
N LYS A 39 -0.76 -17.97 -19.99
CA LYS A 39 -0.90 -18.85 -18.82
C LYS A 39 -1.27 -18.10 -17.56
N SER A 40 -1.44 -16.77 -17.63
CA SER A 40 -1.75 -15.95 -16.46
C SER A 40 -3.23 -16.06 -16.08
N ILE A 41 -3.49 -16.06 -14.79
CA ILE A 41 -4.82 -16.04 -14.20
C ILE A 41 -5.22 -14.57 -13.97
N GLN A 42 -6.44 -14.21 -14.34
CA GLN A 42 -7.00 -12.88 -14.12
C GLN A 42 -7.34 -12.68 -12.64
N ILE A 43 -7.13 -11.47 -12.16
CA ILE A 43 -7.61 -11.05 -10.84
C ILE A 43 -9.12 -10.77 -10.93
N ASP A 44 -9.86 -11.17 -9.92
CA ASP A 44 -11.25 -10.75 -9.73
C ASP A 44 -11.27 -9.33 -9.12
N PHE A 45 -11.52 -8.34 -9.97
CA PHE A 45 -11.50 -6.93 -9.58
C PHE A 45 -12.63 -6.59 -8.59
N SER A 46 -13.74 -7.30 -8.63
CA SER A 46 -14.88 -7.07 -7.74
C SER A 46 -14.60 -7.55 -6.30
N ALA A 47 -13.68 -8.50 -6.15
CA ALA A 47 -13.31 -9.10 -4.88
C ALA A 47 -11.88 -8.75 -4.43
N SER A 48 -11.25 -7.76 -5.08
CA SER A 48 -9.86 -7.38 -4.84
C SER A 48 -9.73 -5.88 -4.59
N SER A 49 -8.99 -5.51 -3.54
CA SER A 49 -8.80 -4.12 -3.17
C SER A 49 -7.55 -3.91 -2.31
N VAL A 50 -7.11 -2.67 -2.25
CA VAL A 50 -6.14 -2.16 -1.30
C VAL A 50 -6.85 -1.25 -0.32
N GLN A 51 -6.69 -1.48 0.97
CA GLN A 51 -7.10 -0.58 2.03
C GLN A 51 -5.97 0.39 2.34
N TRP A 52 -6.29 1.65 2.57
CA TRP A 52 -5.34 2.69 2.93
C TRP A 52 -5.74 3.43 4.19
N LYS A 53 -4.74 3.88 4.95
CA LYS A 53 -4.93 4.74 6.12
C LYS A 53 -3.80 5.76 6.23
N GLY A 54 -4.18 7.04 6.24
CA GLY A 54 -3.30 8.18 6.44
C GLY A 54 -3.52 8.80 7.82
N PHE A 55 -2.45 9.34 8.41
CA PHE A 55 -2.46 9.85 9.78
C PHE A 55 -2.09 11.33 9.82
N LYS A 56 -2.68 12.06 10.76
CA LYS A 56 -2.35 13.44 11.10
C LYS A 56 -2.52 13.64 12.60
N PRO A 57 -2.01 14.72 13.20
CA PRO A 57 -2.32 15.05 14.58
C PRO A 57 -3.83 15.09 14.80
N GLY A 58 -4.29 14.37 15.83
CA GLY A 58 -5.70 14.31 16.20
C GLY A 58 -6.58 13.37 15.38
N GLY A 59 -6.02 12.56 14.44
CA GLY A 59 -6.85 11.57 13.74
C GLY A 59 -6.23 10.92 12.52
N SER A 60 -7.06 10.13 11.86
CA SER A 60 -6.70 9.43 10.63
C SER A 60 -7.86 9.48 9.64
N HIS A 61 -7.55 9.30 8.37
CA HIS A 61 -8.53 9.00 7.33
C HIS A 61 -8.16 7.68 6.68
N GLU A 62 -9.20 6.94 6.29
CA GLU A 62 -9.05 5.60 5.71
C GLU A 62 -10.09 5.36 4.63
N GLY A 63 -9.80 4.40 3.78
CA GLY A 63 -10.69 4.01 2.70
C GLY A 63 -10.09 2.88 1.86
N THR A 64 -10.64 2.72 0.68
CA THR A 64 -10.33 1.60 -0.21
C THR A 64 -9.94 2.12 -1.59
N LEU A 65 -9.04 1.41 -2.23
CA LEU A 65 -8.68 1.59 -3.63
C LEU A 65 -8.88 0.25 -4.36
N PRO A 66 -9.95 0.11 -5.16
CA PRO A 66 -10.25 -1.10 -5.90
C PRO A 66 -9.16 -1.44 -6.94
N VAL A 67 -8.96 -2.74 -7.18
CA VAL A 67 -8.13 -3.21 -8.30
C VAL A 67 -8.87 -2.95 -9.60
N SER A 68 -8.18 -2.39 -10.60
CA SER A 68 -8.74 -2.05 -11.91
C SER A 68 -8.28 -2.98 -13.02
N ASP A 69 -7.07 -3.54 -12.89
CA ASP A 69 -6.50 -4.54 -13.80
C ASP A 69 -5.44 -5.35 -13.05
N GLY A 70 -5.12 -6.53 -13.55
CA GLY A 70 -4.04 -7.34 -12.98
C GLY A 70 -4.09 -8.79 -13.40
N LYS A 71 -2.92 -9.40 -13.38
CA LYS A 71 -2.70 -10.82 -13.72
C LYS A 71 -1.64 -11.42 -12.81
N LEU A 72 -1.82 -12.69 -12.47
CA LEU A 72 -0.81 -13.50 -11.81
C LEU A 72 -0.47 -14.69 -12.73
N ASP A 73 0.81 -14.88 -13.01
CA ASP A 73 1.31 -16.06 -13.73
C ASP A 73 1.55 -17.17 -12.71
N ILE A 74 0.51 -17.97 -12.48
CA ILE A 74 0.53 -19.10 -11.54
C ILE A 74 0.31 -20.39 -12.35
N ARG A 75 1.23 -21.35 -12.21
CA ARG A 75 1.20 -22.65 -12.87
C ARG A 75 1.43 -23.74 -11.85
N ASP A 76 0.48 -24.63 -11.68
CA ASP A 76 0.57 -25.75 -10.72
C ASP A 76 0.95 -25.31 -9.30
N GLY A 77 0.43 -24.16 -8.84
CA GLY A 77 0.72 -23.58 -7.54
C GLY A 77 2.07 -22.87 -7.43
N VAL A 78 2.78 -22.67 -8.55
CA VAL A 78 4.04 -21.94 -8.65
C VAL A 78 3.82 -20.56 -9.25
N LEU A 79 4.21 -19.51 -8.57
CA LEU A 79 4.14 -18.13 -9.02
C LEU A 79 5.40 -17.80 -9.84
N HIS A 80 5.22 -17.30 -11.06
CA HIS A 80 6.28 -16.88 -11.97
C HIS A 80 6.38 -15.37 -12.15
N GLY A 81 5.29 -14.64 -11.92
CA GLY A 81 5.24 -13.19 -12.05
C GLY A 81 3.82 -12.66 -11.89
N GLY A 82 3.66 -11.36 -12.07
CA GLY A 82 2.35 -10.74 -12.00
C GLY A 82 2.42 -9.24 -11.86
N TYR A 83 1.28 -8.60 -12.07
CA TYR A 83 1.10 -7.18 -11.79
C TYR A 83 -0.32 -6.88 -11.34
N VAL A 84 -0.47 -5.76 -10.67
CA VAL A 84 -1.75 -5.19 -10.23
C VAL A 84 -1.76 -3.72 -10.60
N LEU A 85 -2.88 -3.25 -11.16
CA LEU A 85 -3.17 -1.84 -11.42
C LEU A 85 -4.33 -1.38 -10.56
N LEU A 86 -4.21 -0.17 -10.04
CA LEU A 86 -5.23 0.53 -9.28
C LEU A 86 -5.45 1.89 -9.94
N ARG A 87 -6.71 2.34 -10.00
CA ARG A 87 -7.04 3.68 -10.52
C ARG A 87 -7.37 4.61 -9.37
N LEU A 88 -6.65 5.73 -9.31
CA LEU A 88 -6.80 6.72 -8.23
C LEU A 88 -8.20 7.35 -8.21
N ASP A 89 -8.87 7.52 -9.36
CA ASP A 89 -10.23 8.07 -9.44
C ASP A 89 -11.29 7.19 -8.75
N SER A 90 -11.01 5.89 -8.57
CA SER A 90 -11.86 4.95 -7.82
C SER A 90 -11.64 4.95 -6.30
N LEU A 91 -10.68 5.74 -5.78
CA LEU A 91 -10.40 5.85 -4.35
C LEU A 91 -11.65 6.26 -3.57
N THR A 92 -11.90 5.58 -2.45
CA THR A 92 -12.96 5.93 -1.49
C THR A 92 -12.38 6.54 -0.22
N VAL A 93 -13.19 7.34 0.48
CA VAL A 93 -12.96 7.77 1.86
C VAL A 93 -14.11 7.21 2.68
N GLU A 94 -13.84 6.38 3.67
CA GLU A 94 -14.87 5.59 4.35
C GLU A 94 -15.22 6.08 5.75
N ASN A 95 -14.25 6.64 6.46
CA ASN A 95 -14.47 7.12 7.83
C ASN A 95 -14.93 8.59 7.91
N LEU A 96 -15.25 9.22 6.79
CA LEU A 96 -15.73 10.59 6.71
C LEU A 96 -16.86 10.67 5.68
N SER A 97 -18.09 10.93 6.16
CA SER A 97 -19.24 11.01 5.25
C SER A 97 -19.12 12.20 4.27
N PRO A 98 -19.78 12.14 3.11
CA PRO A 98 -19.77 13.22 2.12
C PRO A 98 -20.14 14.59 2.72
N GLU A 99 -21.16 14.64 3.59
CA GLU A 99 -21.66 15.87 4.24
C GLU A 99 -20.65 16.43 5.25
N LYS A 100 -19.81 15.55 5.85
CA LYS A 100 -18.75 15.95 6.79
C LYS A 100 -17.42 16.25 6.10
N GLY A 101 -17.39 16.23 4.76
CA GLY A 101 -16.24 16.60 3.96
C GLY A 101 -15.50 15.44 3.29
N GLY A 102 -16.06 14.22 3.27
CA GLY A 102 -15.45 13.06 2.60
C GLY A 102 -15.16 13.32 1.13
N ASN A 103 -16.10 13.95 0.40
CA ASN A 103 -15.89 14.33 -1.00
C ASN A 103 -14.75 15.33 -1.17
N LYS A 104 -14.67 16.35 -0.31
CA LYS A 104 -13.58 17.35 -0.35
C LYS A 104 -12.23 16.72 -0.09
N LEU A 105 -12.15 15.75 0.83
CA LEU A 105 -10.93 15.02 1.08
C LEU A 105 -10.55 14.17 -0.13
N LYS A 106 -11.51 13.46 -0.75
CA LYS A 106 -11.24 12.71 -1.99
C LYS A 106 -10.73 13.62 -3.10
N GLU A 107 -11.42 14.74 -3.36
CA GLU A 107 -10.99 15.71 -4.37
C GLU A 107 -9.58 16.22 -4.11
N HIS A 108 -9.25 16.53 -2.85
CA HIS A 108 -7.90 16.97 -2.48
C HIS A 108 -6.84 15.86 -2.67
N LEU A 109 -7.15 14.62 -2.29
CA LEU A 109 -6.23 13.49 -2.53
C LEU A 109 -5.95 13.28 -4.03
N LEU A 110 -6.94 13.53 -4.90
CA LEU A 110 -6.79 13.39 -6.35
C LEU A 110 -6.12 14.60 -7.01
N SER A 111 -6.04 15.75 -6.34
CA SER A 111 -5.49 16.99 -6.89
C SER A 111 -3.96 16.94 -7.09
N GLU A 112 -3.43 17.95 -7.76
CA GLU A 112 -1.98 18.12 -7.99
C GLU A 112 -1.17 18.28 -6.70
N ASP A 113 -1.79 18.76 -5.63
CA ASP A 113 -1.17 18.88 -4.31
C ASP A 113 -0.78 17.51 -3.73
N PHE A 114 -1.53 16.46 -4.06
CA PHE A 114 -1.36 15.12 -3.49
C PHE A 114 -0.90 14.11 -4.54
N PHE A 115 -1.86 13.36 -5.12
CA PHE A 115 -1.53 12.28 -6.06
C PHE A 115 -1.46 12.75 -7.51
N ASP A 116 -1.98 13.93 -7.84
CA ASP A 116 -2.04 14.48 -9.22
C ASP A 116 -2.64 13.46 -10.21
N ALA A 117 -3.83 12.96 -9.84
CA ALA A 117 -4.47 11.86 -10.56
C ALA A 117 -4.86 12.21 -12.01
N ALA A 118 -4.97 13.51 -12.34
CA ALA A 118 -5.18 13.96 -13.72
C ALA A 118 -3.97 13.63 -14.62
N LYS A 119 -2.77 13.71 -14.06
CA LYS A 119 -1.51 13.41 -14.77
C LYS A 119 -1.08 11.96 -14.56
N TRP A 120 -1.29 11.42 -13.37
CA TRP A 120 -0.86 10.10 -12.94
C TRP A 120 -2.05 9.29 -12.40
N PRO A 121 -2.97 8.83 -13.29
CA PRO A 121 -4.23 8.23 -12.85
C PRO A 121 -4.06 6.83 -12.24
N GLU A 122 -2.91 6.20 -12.40
CA GLU A 122 -2.69 4.79 -12.08
C GLU A 122 -1.59 4.60 -11.04
N VAL A 123 -1.80 3.61 -10.19
CA VAL A 123 -0.79 3.00 -9.32
C VAL A 123 -0.54 1.60 -9.82
N ARG A 124 0.73 1.23 -9.99
CA ARG A 124 1.13 -0.07 -10.52
C ARG A 124 2.06 -0.79 -9.56
N PHE A 125 1.78 -2.06 -9.30
CA PHE A 125 2.69 -2.95 -8.59
C PHE A 125 3.04 -4.12 -9.50
N GLU A 126 4.33 -4.36 -9.71
CA GLU A 126 4.84 -5.46 -10.53
C GLU A 126 5.77 -6.34 -9.72
N LEU A 127 5.53 -7.64 -9.72
CA LEU A 127 6.37 -8.60 -9.02
C LEU A 127 7.80 -8.62 -9.59
N THR A 128 8.76 -8.69 -8.70
CA THR A 128 10.20 -8.77 -9.00
C THR A 128 10.84 -9.90 -8.20
N ASN A 129 12.09 -10.24 -8.58
CA ASN A 129 12.89 -11.23 -7.85
C ASN A 129 12.23 -12.63 -7.80
N ILE A 130 11.41 -12.98 -8.79
CA ILE A 130 10.91 -14.33 -8.97
C ILE A 130 11.94 -15.08 -9.84
N PRO A 131 12.52 -16.20 -9.38
CA PRO A 131 13.40 -17.04 -10.17
C PRO A 131 12.71 -17.58 -11.44
N ALA A 132 13.47 -17.97 -12.44
CA ALA A 132 12.92 -18.50 -13.70
C ALA A 132 12.04 -19.74 -13.50
N GLU A 133 12.40 -20.59 -12.54
CA GLU A 133 11.63 -21.76 -12.10
C GLU A 133 10.36 -21.38 -11.31
N GLY A 134 10.23 -20.12 -10.92
CA GLY A 134 9.13 -19.63 -10.09
C GLY A 134 9.34 -19.89 -8.59
N VAL A 135 8.34 -19.55 -7.79
CA VAL A 135 8.30 -19.81 -6.34
C VAL A 135 6.99 -20.50 -5.98
N VAL A 136 7.04 -21.48 -5.10
CA VAL A 136 5.86 -22.19 -4.63
C VAL A 136 5.00 -21.22 -3.83
N LEU A 137 3.78 -20.94 -4.31
CA LEU A 137 2.94 -19.86 -3.79
C LEU A 137 2.63 -20.04 -2.30
N LYS A 138 2.32 -21.27 -1.85
CA LYS A 138 1.99 -21.58 -0.44
C LYS A 138 3.13 -21.31 0.55
N ASP A 139 4.40 -21.26 0.07
CA ASP A 139 5.58 -21.08 0.90
C ASP A 139 6.00 -19.61 0.99
N LEU A 140 5.32 -18.72 0.25
CA LEU A 140 5.60 -17.30 0.27
C LEU A 140 5.14 -16.65 1.58
N THR A 141 6.03 -15.88 2.18
CA THR A 141 5.74 -15.06 3.37
C THR A 141 5.78 -13.56 3.07
N GLU A 142 6.30 -13.21 1.90
CA GLU A 142 6.41 -11.83 1.42
C GLU A 142 6.34 -11.78 -0.11
N LEU A 143 5.95 -10.64 -0.66
CA LEU A 143 6.05 -10.31 -2.09
C LEU A 143 7.04 -9.16 -2.26
N LYS A 144 7.95 -9.30 -3.22
CA LYS A 144 8.83 -8.22 -3.67
C LYS A 144 8.34 -7.69 -5.01
N GLY A 145 8.29 -6.37 -5.12
CA GLY A 145 7.81 -5.76 -6.36
C GLY A 145 8.12 -4.27 -6.47
N ASN A 146 8.05 -3.81 -7.70
CA ASN A 146 8.14 -2.40 -8.04
C ASN A 146 6.77 -1.75 -7.84
N LEU A 147 6.68 -0.80 -6.94
CA LEU A 147 5.54 0.09 -6.78
C LEU A 147 5.80 1.39 -7.53
N THR A 148 4.97 1.67 -8.52
CA THR A 148 4.95 2.94 -9.22
C THR A 148 3.77 3.76 -8.74
N LEU A 149 4.05 4.95 -8.22
CA LEU A 149 3.07 5.94 -7.80
C LEU A 149 3.55 7.31 -8.30
N LYS A 150 2.67 8.06 -8.96
CA LYS A 150 3.06 9.24 -9.75
C LYS A 150 4.10 8.85 -10.80
N ASP A 151 5.23 9.54 -10.83
CA ASP A 151 6.35 9.32 -11.75
C ASP A 151 7.52 8.55 -11.13
N VAL A 152 7.35 8.02 -9.92
CA VAL A 152 8.42 7.35 -9.18
C VAL A 152 8.13 5.86 -9.04
N THR A 153 9.13 5.05 -9.35
CA THR A 153 9.09 3.59 -9.15
C THR A 153 10.14 3.18 -8.12
N LYS A 154 9.71 2.46 -7.09
CA LYS A 154 10.60 1.90 -6.08
C LYS A 154 10.26 0.46 -5.79
N ASN A 155 11.26 -0.35 -5.50
CA ASN A 155 11.08 -1.72 -5.07
C ASN A 155 10.73 -1.77 -3.59
N ILE A 156 9.67 -2.51 -3.24
CA ILE A 156 9.21 -2.70 -1.87
C ILE A 156 9.01 -4.17 -1.56
N THR A 157 9.00 -4.50 -0.26
CA THR A 157 8.71 -5.84 0.24
C THR A 157 7.44 -5.80 1.06
N ILE A 158 6.42 -6.54 0.66
CA ILE A 158 5.11 -6.59 1.30
C ILE A 158 4.96 -7.91 2.06
N PRO A 159 4.76 -7.89 3.39
CA PRO A 159 4.56 -9.10 4.18
C PRO A 159 3.17 -9.69 3.93
N LEU A 160 3.10 -11.01 3.73
CA LEU A 160 1.85 -11.71 3.52
C LEU A 160 1.23 -12.18 4.85
N ALA A 161 -0.09 -12.14 4.92
CA ALA A 161 -0.87 -12.69 6.02
C ALA A 161 -1.34 -14.10 5.69
N SER A 162 -1.87 -14.30 4.49
CA SER A 162 -2.36 -15.62 4.07
C SER A 162 -2.35 -15.79 2.55
N ILE A 163 -2.22 -17.03 2.13
CA ILE A 163 -2.47 -17.50 0.78
C ILE A 163 -3.38 -18.72 0.89
N VAL A 164 -4.53 -18.64 0.27
CA VAL A 164 -5.54 -19.71 0.26
C VAL A 164 -5.82 -20.09 -1.19
N CYS A 165 -5.76 -21.38 -1.50
CA CYS A 165 -6.18 -21.95 -2.78
C CYS A 165 -7.50 -22.68 -2.56
N ASP A 166 -8.54 -22.38 -3.37
CA ASP A 166 -9.72 -23.23 -3.46
C ASP A 166 -9.43 -24.38 -4.44
N PRO A 167 -9.40 -25.63 -3.95
CA PRO A 167 -9.06 -26.77 -4.81
C PRO A 167 -10.16 -27.13 -5.83
N LYS A 168 -11.37 -26.56 -5.71
CA LYS A 168 -12.49 -26.87 -6.60
C LYS A 168 -12.37 -26.19 -7.95
N ASP A 169 -11.90 -24.95 -7.96
CA ASP A 169 -11.79 -24.11 -9.14
C ASP A 169 -10.38 -23.57 -9.38
N ALA A 170 -9.42 -23.96 -8.53
CA ALA A 170 -8.03 -23.51 -8.53
C ALA A 170 -7.88 -21.98 -8.43
N THR A 171 -8.82 -21.31 -7.77
CA THR A 171 -8.71 -19.88 -7.46
C THR A 171 -7.85 -19.63 -6.25
N TYR A 172 -7.26 -18.44 -6.17
CA TYR A 172 -6.38 -18.03 -5.08
C TYR A 172 -6.92 -16.78 -4.40
N ALA A 173 -6.79 -16.75 -3.08
CA ALA A 173 -6.94 -15.54 -2.28
C ALA A 173 -5.61 -15.24 -1.57
N VAL A 174 -5.03 -14.08 -1.86
CA VAL A 174 -3.76 -13.62 -1.28
C VAL A 174 -4.02 -12.34 -0.50
N SER A 175 -3.63 -12.32 0.76
CA SER A 175 -3.76 -11.12 1.60
C SER A 175 -2.45 -10.72 2.24
N SER A 176 -2.23 -9.42 2.41
CA SER A 176 -1.09 -8.89 3.16
C SER A 176 -1.42 -8.71 4.64
N LYS A 177 -0.38 -8.69 5.47
CA LYS A 177 -0.44 -7.99 6.77
C LYS A 177 -0.55 -6.49 6.50
N ALA A 178 -0.95 -5.71 7.50
CA ALA A 178 -0.79 -4.27 7.42
C ALA A 178 0.71 -3.93 7.32
N PHE A 179 1.05 -3.01 6.44
CA PHE A 179 2.41 -2.50 6.23
C PHE A 179 2.38 -1.00 5.95
N THR A 180 3.50 -0.33 6.09
CA THR A 180 3.59 1.10 5.81
C THR A 180 4.59 1.38 4.70
N ILE A 181 4.27 2.40 3.89
CA ILE A 181 5.18 3.05 2.96
C ILE A 181 5.39 4.50 3.38
N ASN A 182 6.55 5.06 3.08
CA ASN A 182 6.79 6.50 3.19
C ASN A 182 6.38 7.18 1.88
N ARG A 183 5.22 7.88 1.86
CA ARG A 183 4.70 8.55 0.65
C ARG A 183 5.63 9.59 0.07
N ALA A 184 6.51 10.17 0.89
CA ALA A 184 7.51 11.14 0.47
C ALA A 184 8.51 10.56 -0.54
N ASP A 185 8.76 9.23 -0.47
CA ASP A 185 9.63 8.51 -1.41
C ASP A 185 9.06 8.49 -2.84
N TRP A 186 7.76 8.76 -3.01
CA TRP A 186 7.06 8.87 -4.30
C TRP A 186 6.60 10.30 -4.61
N ASN A 187 7.28 11.31 -4.10
CA ASN A 187 6.98 12.72 -4.36
C ASN A 187 5.57 13.19 -3.95
N VAL A 188 4.93 12.49 -3.00
CA VAL A 188 3.68 12.95 -2.38
C VAL A 188 4.01 13.83 -1.19
N LYS A 189 4.11 15.14 -1.43
CA LYS A 189 4.79 16.09 -0.51
C LYS A 189 3.85 16.87 0.40
N TYR A 190 2.58 17.03 0.04
CA TYR A 190 1.65 17.91 0.77
C TYR A 190 1.62 17.61 2.28
N GLY A 191 1.83 18.64 3.08
CA GLY A 191 1.85 18.54 4.54
C GLY A 191 2.96 17.66 5.13
N SER A 192 3.99 17.30 4.37
CA SER A 192 5.09 16.45 4.83
C SER A 192 6.15 17.24 5.56
N LYS A 193 6.52 16.78 6.76
CA LYS A 193 7.65 17.35 7.53
C LYS A 193 9.00 17.06 6.86
N SER A 194 9.09 16.10 5.96
CA SER A 194 10.31 15.80 5.20
C SER A 194 10.61 16.87 4.15
N PHE A 195 9.60 17.64 3.74
CA PHE A 195 9.74 18.69 2.70
C PHE A 195 9.51 20.11 3.24
N PHE A 196 8.69 20.26 4.28
CA PHE A 196 8.28 21.58 4.78
C PHE A 196 8.58 21.73 6.26
N THR A 197 9.13 22.88 6.61
CA THR A 197 9.33 23.31 8.02
C THR A 197 8.16 24.20 8.47
N GLY A 198 7.94 24.30 9.76
CA GLY A 198 6.94 25.24 10.31
C GLY A 198 5.48 24.81 10.21
N LEU A 199 5.21 23.53 9.88
CA LEU A 199 3.84 23.02 9.77
C LEU A 199 3.07 22.96 11.10
N GLY A 200 3.77 23.00 12.24
CA GLY A 200 3.15 22.84 13.56
C GLY A 200 2.35 21.53 13.61
N ASP A 201 1.07 21.62 13.99
CA ASP A 201 0.13 20.49 14.04
C ASP A 201 -0.66 20.28 12.72
N ASN A 202 -0.31 21.01 11.65
CA ASN A 202 -0.95 20.86 10.34
C ASN A 202 -0.23 19.85 9.43
N PHE A 203 0.70 19.07 9.96
CA PHE A 203 1.39 18.07 9.16
C PHE A 203 0.52 16.82 8.93
N ILE A 204 0.85 16.11 7.88
CA ILE A 204 0.33 14.77 7.58
C ILE A 204 1.53 13.81 7.67
N ASN A 205 1.38 12.69 8.36
CA ASN A 205 2.45 11.69 8.46
C ASN A 205 2.90 11.25 7.07
N ASP A 206 4.19 11.05 6.92
CA ASP A 206 4.75 10.54 5.67
C ASP A 206 4.48 9.04 5.52
N GLU A 207 4.27 8.33 6.61
CA GLU A 207 3.88 6.92 6.59
C GLU A 207 2.38 6.76 6.31
N ILE A 208 2.06 5.98 5.27
CA ILE A 208 0.70 5.51 4.95
C ILE A 208 0.64 4.02 5.25
N GLU A 209 -0.33 3.60 6.05
CA GLU A 209 -0.60 2.19 6.30
C GLU A 209 -1.46 1.62 5.17
N LEU A 210 -1.07 0.45 4.67
CA LEU A 210 -1.71 -0.25 3.59
C LEU A 210 -1.95 -1.72 3.96
N SER A 211 -2.99 -2.31 3.40
CA SER A 211 -3.18 -3.76 3.32
C SER A 211 -3.94 -4.11 2.05
N PHE A 212 -3.82 -5.34 1.57
CA PHE A 212 -4.56 -5.77 0.39
C PHE A 212 -5.21 -7.14 0.56
N LEU A 213 -6.27 -7.35 -0.21
CA LEU A 213 -6.83 -8.64 -0.55
C LEU A 213 -6.89 -8.75 -2.07
N LEU A 214 -6.29 -9.79 -2.64
CA LEU A 214 -6.38 -10.13 -4.05
C LEU A 214 -7.05 -11.51 -4.18
N ARG A 215 -8.00 -11.63 -5.11
CA ARG A 215 -8.62 -12.88 -5.50
C ARG A 215 -8.44 -13.09 -7.00
N THR A 216 -8.21 -14.32 -7.41
CA THR A 216 -8.21 -14.70 -8.83
C THR A 216 -9.59 -15.21 -9.25
N LYS A 217 -9.85 -15.15 -10.56
CA LYS A 217 -11.04 -15.75 -11.18
C LYS A 217 -10.83 -17.22 -11.46
#